data_be867e254ac598b89438096f9abfe1b2
#
_entry.id   be867e254ac598b89438096f9abfe1b2
#
_cell.length_a   1.000
_cell.length_b   1.000
_cell.length_c   1.000
_cell.angle_alpha   90.00
_cell.angle_beta   90.00
_cell.angle_gamma   90.00
#
_symmetry.space_group_name_H-M   'P 1'
#
loop_
_entity.id
_entity.type
_entity.pdbx_description
1 polymer ?
#
loop_
_entity_poly.entity_id
_entity_poly.type
_entity_poly.pdbx_seq_one_letter_code
_entity_poly.pdbx_strand_id
1 'polypeptide(L)'
;MTSPVSENPKNLIRPFQYHDLAAIETLVQQATDGQSKIYPSVDQQPLKHVRRWYWLLKFLSWFPNPYQYSFCIYVAEQLQKLRGLIKISPFNHTRSTWRVEQVLVDANTPLVSNTLATRDIGSALLRYCFEKIWQARTWLLEVNINHKSSLALYRQNGFQPLAQMTYWAIEPKLLEKLAVREPDLPNLLPVSNADAQLLYQLDTASMPPIVRKVFDRHIQDFQTSMSRKIIDSLWQWLNHTEVISAYVFEPQRKVAVGYFRLRLCRDGNRTNSAELTVHPAYNYLYPELLSQIARIAQKLPSQSLNLATADYQAEQEEYLAQLGAERIEHTLLMSRSVWHKLRETKSVTFELSDVLQGLQPARTPIPSRISWSQSPSKKHRAKVKKVSIGVSQSSSVVSQEERVSVKSSPQK
;
A
#
# COMPACT_ATOMS: atom_id res chain seq x y z
N MET A 1 47.13 33.93 9.07
CA MET A 1 46.69 33.25 7.82
C MET A 1 45.65 32.22 8.19
N THR A 2 44.40 32.63 8.15
CA THR A 2 43.24 31.75 8.40
C THR A 2 42.87 31.05 7.11
N SER A 3 43.06 29.75 7.07
CA SER A 3 42.63 28.91 5.96
C SER A 3 41.11 29.02 5.76
N PRO A 4 40.59 29.17 4.52
CA PRO A 4 39.17 29.20 4.30
C PRO A 4 38.61 27.81 4.61
N VAL A 5 37.66 27.77 5.51
CA VAL A 5 36.79 26.61 5.77
C VAL A 5 36.12 26.28 4.44
N SER A 6 36.47 25.12 3.88
CA SER A 6 35.84 24.58 2.71
C SER A 6 34.33 24.40 3.01
N GLU A 7 33.51 25.33 2.53
CA GLU A 7 32.07 25.12 2.48
C GLU A 7 31.78 23.90 1.62
N ASN A 8 31.35 22.84 2.25
CA ASN A 8 30.80 21.67 1.55
C ASN A 8 29.69 22.16 0.59
N PRO A 9 29.80 21.90 -0.71
CA PRO A 9 28.77 22.31 -1.65
C PRO A 9 27.45 21.69 -1.21
N LYS A 10 26.52 22.51 -0.71
CA LYS A 10 25.21 22.09 -0.24
C LYS A 10 24.51 21.38 -1.39
N ASN A 11 24.24 20.08 -1.24
CA ASN A 11 23.40 19.35 -2.16
C ASN A 11 22.01 19.98 -2.16
N LEU A 12 21.60 20.57 -3.29
CA LEU A 12 20.26 21.10 -3.44
C LEU A 12 19.32 19.93 -3.80
N ILE A 13 18.39 19.60 -2.90
CA ILE A 13 17.38 18.60 -3.18
C ILE A 13 16.07 19.31 -3.52
N ARG A 14 15.53 19.00 -4.71
CA ARG A 14 14.32 19.61 -5.24
C ARG A 14 13.40 18.58 -5.90
N PRO A 15 12.11 18.90 -6.08
CA PRO A 15 11.23 18.08 -6.89
C PRO A 15 11.73 18.00 -8.33
N PHE A 16 11.50 16.86 -8.96
CA PHE A 16 11.80 16.60 -10.36
C PHE A 16 11.10 17.59 -11.29
N GLN A 17 11.80 18.03 -12.33
CA GLN A 17 11.30 18.91 -13.40
C GLN A 17 11.52 18.27 -14.77
N TYR A 18 10.77 18.74 -15.79
CA TYR A 18 10.83 18.14 -17.13
C TYR A 18 12.22 18.19 -17.78
N HIS A 19 12.99 19.25 -17.53
CA HIS A 19 14.33 19.40 -18.07
C HIS A 19 15.34 18.38 -17.47
N ASP A 20 15.03 17.75 -16.34
CA ASP A 20 15.87 16.74 -15.72
C ASP A 20 15.82 15.38 -16.45
N LEU A 21 14.82 15.17 -17.34
CA LEU A 21 14.60 13.89 -18.00
C LEU A 21 15.83 13.35 -18.72
N ALA A 22 16.52 14.20 -19.49
CA ALA A 22 17.72 13.78 -20.23
C ALA A 22 18.85 13.33 -19.27
N ALA A 23 19.06 14.08 -18.18
CA ALA A 23 20.05 13.74 -17.16
C ALA A 23 19.67 12.45 -16.39
N ILE A 24 18.40 12.21 -16.18
CA ILE A 24 17.89 10.97 -15.54
C ILE A 24 18.09 9.77 -16.47
N GLU A 25 17.79 9.91 -17.76
CA GLU A 25 18.01 8.85 -18.74
C GLU A 25 19.49 8.42 -18.75
N THR A 26 20.42 9.37 -18.68
CA THR A 26 21.87 9.05 -18.59
C THR A 26 22.23 8.36 -17.27
N LEU A 27 21.67 8.82 -16.14
CA LEU A 27 21.89 8.16 -14.85
C LEU A 27 21.35 6.73 -14.81
N VAL A 28 20.17 6.50 -15.40
CA VAL A 28 19.57 5.16 -15.49
C VAL A 28 20.41 4.24 -16.38
N GLN A 29 20.90 4.74 -17.52
CA GLN A 29 21.80 3.97 -18.40
C GLN A 29 23.11 3.60 -17.68
N GLN A 30 23.75 4.56 -17.01
CA GLN A 30 24.94 4.31 -16.21
C GLN A 30 24.71 3.30 -15.07
N ALA A 31 23.54 3.34 -14.45
CA ALA A 31 23.16 2.38 -13.41
C ALA A 31 22.89 0.98 -13.98
N THR A 32 22.51 0.88 -15.26
CA THR A 32 22.27 -0.40 -15.94
C THR A 32 23.56 -1.03 -16.42
N ASP A 33 24.51 -0.22 -16.89
CA ASP A 33 25.81 -0.68 -17.37
C ASP A 33 26.81 -0.99 -16.24
N GLY A 34 26.68 -0.32 -15.11
CA GLY A 34 27.47 -0.59 -13.91
C GLY A 34 26.65 -1.37 -12.90
N GLN A 35 27.11 -2.49 -12.44
CA GLN A 35 26.63 -3.46 -11.44
C GLN A 35 25.72 -2.96 -10.28
N SER A 36 25.17 -1.79 -10.37
CA SER A 36 24.23 -1.18 -9.40
C SER A 36 22.80 -1.33 -9.88
N LYS A 37 22.38 -2.57 -10.16
CA LYS A 37 20.94 -2.84 -10.32
C LYS A 37 20.29 -2.70 -8.97
N ILE A 38 19.84 -1.50 -8.64
CA ILE A 38 18.88 -1.29 -7.57
C ILE A 38 17.55 -1.70 -8.19
N TYR A 39 17.13 -2.93 -7.91
CA TYR A 39 15.89 -3.44 -8.46
C TYR A 39 14.70 -2.81 -7.74
N PRO A 40 13.79 -2.22 -8.49
CA PRO A 40 12.44 -2.07 -8.06
C PRO A 40 11.70 -3.39 -8.30
N SER A 41 10.76 -3.66 -7.44
CA SER A 41 9.68 -4.61 -7.65
C SER A 41 9.26 -4.72 -9.13
N VAL A 42 8.80 -5.86 -9.50
CA VAL A 42 8.24 -6.42 -10.75
C VAL A 42 7.59 -5.43 -11.77
N ASP A 43 7.40 -4.17 -11.43
CA ASP A 43 6.75 -3.12 -12.24
C ASP A 43 7.73 -2.05 -12.73
N GLN A 44 8.84 -2.48 -13.37
CA GLN A 44 9.68 -1.53 -14.13
C GLN A 44 8.95 -1.08 -15.39
N GLN A 45 8.10 -0.08 -15.27
CA GLN A 45 7.75 0.70 -16.47
C GLN A 45 8.96 1.54 -16.85
N PRO A 46 9.55 1.32 -18.04
CA PRO A 46 10.72 2.08 -18.46
C PRO A 46 10.36 3.57 -18.51
N LEU A 47 11.27 4.41 -17.99
CA LEU A 47 11.17 5.88 -17.99
C LEU A 47 10.82 6.50 -19.37
N LYS A 48 10.99 5.73 -20.45
CA LYS A 48 10.60 6.12 -21.81
C LYS A 48 9.11 6.51 -21.94
N HIS A 49 8.23 5.88 -21.16
CA HIS A 49 6.82 6.25 -21.14
C HIS A 49 6.56 7.54 -20.35
N VAL A 50 7.40 7.87 -19.36
CA VAL A 50 7.25 9.11 -18.57
C VAL A 50 7.38 10.33 -19.46
N ARG A 51 8.32 10.36 -20.41
CA ARG A 51 8.52 11.49 -21.34
C ARG A 51 7.28 11.81 -22.17
N ARG A 52 6.58 10.77 -22.68
CA ARG A 52 5.38 10.93 -23.52
C ARG A 52 4.18 11.43 -22.73
N TRP A 53 4.06 11.05 -21.44
CA TRP A 53 2.90 11.30 -20.61
C TRP A 53 3.14 12.30 -19.47
N TYR A 54 4.35 12.89 -19.38
CA TYR A 54 4.72 13.80 -18.30
C TYR A 54 3.71 14.93 -18.07
N TRP A 55 3.28 15.60 -19.12
CA TRP A 55 2.34 16.71 -19.03
C TRP A 55 0.96 16.27 -18.54
N LEU A 56 0.48 15.13 -19.03
CA LEU A 56 -0.80 14.58 -18.61
C LEU A 56 -0.75 14.18 -17.13
N LEU A 57 0.30 13.51 -16.72
CA LEU A 57 0.48 13.06 -15.35
C LEU A 57 0.73 14.23 -14.39
N LYS A 58 1.44 15.26 -14.81
CA LYS A 58 1.60 16.51 -14.05
C LYS A 58 0.27 17.27 -13.94
N PHE A 59 -0.51 17.32 -15.01
CA PHE A 59 -1.85 17.90 -14.97
C PHE A 59 -2.78 17.12 -14.02
N LEU A 60 -2.77 15.78 -14.09
CA LEU A 60 -3.52 14.95 -13.15
C LEU A 60 -3.05 15.11 -11.69
N SER A 61 -1.78 15.44 -11.45
CA SER A 61 -1.27 15.66 -10.09
C SER A 61 -1.80 16.94 -9.43
N TRP A 62 -2.38 17.87 -10.18
CA TRP A 62 -3.01 19.09 -9.66
C TRP A 62 -4.38 18.83 -9.02
N PHE A 63 -5.03 17.73 -9.39
CA PHE A 63 -6.32 17.38 -8.82
C PHE A 63 -6.12 16.42 -7.63
N PRO A 64 -6.95 16.49 -6.57
CA PRO A 64 -6.93 15.54 -5.47
C PRO A 64 -7.46 14.18 -5.92
N ASN A 65 -6.63 13.43 -6.63
CA ASN A 65 -6.92 12.11 -7.16
C ASN A 65 -5.88 11.10 -6.64
N PRO A 66 -6.12 9.78 -6.75
CA PRO A 66 -5.19 8.76 -6.29
C PRO A 66 -3.82 8.82 -6.97
N TYR A 67 -3.69 9.53 -8.09
CA TYR A 67 -2.44 9.69 -8.85
C TYR A 67 -1.62 10.92 -8.46
N GLN A 68 -2.12 11.77 -7.56
CA GLN A 68 -1.40 12.96 -7.07
C GLN A 68 0.02 12.62 -6.58
N TYR A 69 0.21 11.41 -6.04
CA TYR A 69 1.49 10.94 -5.51
C TYR A 69 2.25 9.99 -6.44
N SER A 70 1.75 9.74 -7.66
CA SER A 70 2.44 8.89 -8.64
C SER A 70 3.76 9.47 -9.13
N PHE A 71 3.99 10.76 -8.92
CA PHE A 71 5.19 11.53 -9.28
C PHE A 71 5.92 12.12 -8.08
N CYS A 72 6.06 11.35 -7.01
CA CYS A 72 6.94 11.77 -5.92
C CYS A 72 8.39 11.41 -6.25
N ILE A 73 8.99 12.20 -7.15
CA ILE A 73 10.39 12.07 -7.54
C ILE A 73 11.13 13.32 -7.06
N TYR A 74 12.24 13.12 -6.35
CA TYR A 74 13.14 14.17 -5.93
C TYR A 74 14.51 13.93 -6.51
N VAL A 75 15.21 15.00 -6.86
CA VAL A 75 16.53 14.98 -7.45
C VAL A 75 17.52 15.73 -6.58
N ALA A 76 18.72 15.21 -6.48
CA ALA A 76 19.84 15.87 -5.84
C ALA A 76 20.74 16.51 -6.92
N GLU A 77 20.90 17.83 -6.82
CA GLU A 77 21.74 18.63 -7.70
C GLU A 77 22.95 19.14 -6.95
N GLN A 78 24.11 19.00 -7.56
CA GLN A 78 25.39 19.50 -7.05
C GLN A 78 26.18 20.11 -8.21
N LEU A 79 26.64 21.36 -8.07
CA LEU A 79 27.36 22.07 -9.11
C LEU A 79 26.62 22.09 -10.46
N GLN A 80 25.32 22.35 -10.44
CA GLN A 80 24.43 22.34 -11.63
C GLN A 80 24.36 21.00 -12.37
N LYS A 81 24.87 19.92 -11.78
CA LYS A 81 24.73 18.57 -12.33
C LYS A 81 23.84 17.72 -11.44
N LEU A 82 22.97 16.95 -12.06
CA LEU A 82 22.13 15.99 -11.37
C LEU A 82 23.00 14.80 -10.94
N ARG A 83 23.05 14.56 -9.61
CA ARG A 83 23.90 13.54 -8.98
C ARG A 83 23.13 12.38 -8.38
N GLY A 84 21.85 12.55 -8.19
CA GLY A 84 21.02 11.48 -7.64
C GLY A 84 19.54 11.74 -7.79
N LEU A 85 18.78 10.67 -7.64
CA LEU A 85 17.32 10.66 -7.77
C LEU A 85 16.74 9.68 -6.76
N ILE A 86 15.62 10.02 -6.18
CA ILE A 86 14.79 9.12 -5.38
C ILE A 86 13.35 9.15 -5.88
N LYS A 87 12.77 7.96 -6.09
CA LYS A 87 11.36 7.75 -6.42
C LYS A 87 10.66 7.08 -5.25
N ILE A 88 9.57 7.66 -4.80
CA ILE A 88 8.78 7.18 -3.68
C ILE A 88 7.29 7.18 -4.03
N SER A 89 6.53 6.30 -3.41
CA SER A 89 5.08 6.23 -3.55
C SER A 89 4.39 5.85 -2.24
N PRO A 90 3.12 6.23 -2.04
CA PRO A 90 2.34 5.71 -0.93
C PRO A 90 2.08 4.21 -1.13
N PHE A 91 2.27 3.42 -0.10
CA PHE A 91 2.06 1.98 -0.12
C PHE A 91 0.59 1.63 0.19
N ASN A 92 -0.05 2.37 1.09
CA ASN A 92 -1.43 2.17 1.49
C ASN A 92 -2.29 3.43 1.26
N HIS A 93 -3.60 3.27 1.29
CA HIS A 93 -4.56 4.34 1.06
C HIS A 93 -4.48 5.46 2.11
N THR A 94 -4.20 5.12 3.37
CA THR A 94 -4.04 6.08 4.47
C THR A 94 -2.76 6.91 4.38
N ARG A 95 -1.80 6.50 3.52
CA ARG A 95 -0.48 7.12 3.36
C ARG A 95 0.36 7.11 4.63
N SER A 96 0.03 6.23 5.56
CA SER A 96 0.82 5.99 6.76
C SER A 96 2.10 5.22 6.46
N THR A 97 2.07 4.37 5.42
CA THR A 97 3.22 3.61 4.92
C THR A 97 3.58 4.07 3.51
N TRP A 98 4.84 4.40 3.31
CA TRP A 98 5.42 4.82 2.03
C TRP A 98 6.48 3.85 1.56
N ARG A 99 6.58 3.67 0.25
CA ARG A 99 7.59 2.83 -0.38
C ARG A 99 8.65 3.68 -1.07
N VAL A 100 9.92 3.37 -0.82
CA VAL A 100 11.04 3.82 -1.63
C VAL A 100 11.14 2.85 -2.80
N GLU A 101 10.75 3.31 -3.99
CA GLU A 101 10.75 2.46 -5.18
C GLU A 101 12.13 2.37 -5.78
N GLN A 102 12.87 3.48 -5.79
CA GLN A 102 14.17 3.54 -6.42
C GLN A 102 15.03 4.66 -5.82
N VAL A 103 16.30 4.38 -5.61
CA VAL A 103 17.34 5.38 -5.32
C VAL A 103 18.45 5.17 -6.33
N LEU A 104 18.76 6.19 -7.12
CA LEU A 104 19.86 6.22 -8.06
C LEU A 104 20.85 7.30 -7.65
N VAL A 105 22.12 7.00 -7.70
CA VAL A 105 23.19 7.96 -7.42
C VAL A 105 24.29 7.77 -8.45
N ASP A 106 24.80 8.89 -8.98
CA ASP A 106 25.90 8.92 -9.93
C ASP A 106 27.18 8.36 -9.28
N ALA A 107 27.71 7.28 -9.86
CA ALA A 107 28.94 6.63 -9.40
C ALA A 107 30.20 7.46 -9.69
N ASN A 108 30.13 8.39 -10.65
CA ASN A 108 31.28 9.18 -11.15
C ASN A 108 31.49 10.49 -10.37
N THR A 109 31.10 10.54 -9.10
CA THR A 109 31.39 11.74 -8.28
C THR A 109 32.88 11.85 -7.99
N PRO A 110 33.56 12.91 -8.45
CA PRO A 110 35.00 13.06 -8.30
C PRO A 110 35.37 13.49 -6.86
N LEU A 111 35.39 12.59 -5.93
CA LEU A 111 35.89 12.84 -4.59
C LEU A 111 36.61 11.61 -4.02
N VAL A 112 37.66 11.84 -3.29
CA VAL A 112 38.75 11.02 -2.77
C VAL A 112 38.35 9.63 -2.18
N SER A 113 37.06 9.36 -2.05
CA SER A 113 36.50 8.01 -1.82
C SER A 113 35.09 7.92 -2.38
N ASN A 114 35.00 7.43 -3.63
CA ASN A 114 33.73 7.31 -4.39
C ASN A 114 32.56 6.67 -3.63
N THR A 115 32.84 5.77 -2.70
CA THR A 115 31.80 5.07 -1.93
C THR A 115 31.16 5.95 -0.85
N LEU A 116 31.88 6.87 -0.22
CA LEU A 116 31.35 7.75 0.83
C LEU A 116 30.49 8.87 0.25
N ALA A 117 30.94 9.53 -0.83
CA ALA A 117 30.17 10.59 -1.48
C ALA A 117 28.84 10.11 -2.03
N THR A 118 28.82 8.91 -2.66
CA THR A 118 27.60 8.29 -3.16
C THR A 118 26.62 7.96 -2.03
N ARG A 119 27.10 7.45 -0.90
CA ARG A 119 26.28 7.20 0.29
C ARG A 119 25.71 8.49 0.88
N ASP A 120 26.47 9.57 0.88
CA ASP A 120 26.03 10.86 1.43
C ASP A 120 24.87 11.44 0.61
N ILE A 121 24.92 11.36 -0.73
CA ILE A 121 23.83 11.83 -1.58
C ILE A 121 22.58 10.95 -1.39
N GLY A 122 22.73 9.64 -1.39
CA GLY A 122 21.62 8.71 -1.15
C GLY A 122 21.00 8.92 0.24
N SER A 123 21.82 9.11 1.26
CA SER A 123 21.35 9.41 2.63
C SER A 123 20.64 10.77 2.71
N ALA A 124 21.15 11.78 2.01
CA ALA A 124 20.52 13.10 1.96
C ALA A 124 19.14 13.05 1.31
N LEU A 125 19.01 12.31 0.18
CA LEU A 125 17.73 12.09 -0.49
C LEU A 125 16.71 11.38 0.41
N LEU A 126 17.13 10.31 1.10
CA LEU A 126 16.27 9.58 2.05
C LEU A 126 15.82 10.48 3.20
N ARG A 127 16.74 11.21 3.84
CA ARG A 127 16.43 12.13 4.94
C ARG A 127 15.46 13.23 4.50
N TYR A 128 15.69 13.81 3.32
CA TYR A 128 14.78 14.80 2.75
C TYR A 128 13.36 14.26 2.60
N CYS A 129 13.20 13.02 2.11
CA CYS A 129 11.89 12.39 1.99
C CYS A 129 11.24 12.17 3.37
N PHE A 130 12.01 11.71 4.37
CA PHE A 130 11.50 11.51 5.72
C PHE A 130 11.02 12.81 6.37
N GLU A 131 11.69 13.93 6.10
CA GLU A 131 11.31 15.24 6.62
C GLU A 131 10.14 15.84 5.83
N LYS A 132 10.15 15.69 4.50
CA LYS A 132 9.14 16.28 3.62
C LYS A 132 7.78 15.62 3.76
N ILE A 133 7.75 14.29 3.93
CA ILE A 133 6.53 13.49 4.00
C ILE A 133 6.21 13.16 5.45
N TRP A 134 5.76 14.18 6.18
CA TRP A 134 5.43 14.07 7.60
C TRP A 134 4.28 13.08 7.91
N GLN A 135 3.44 12.74 6.91
CA GLN A 135 2.35 11.77 7.03
C GLN A 135 2.87 10.33 7.14
N ALA A 136 4.06 10.06 6.60
CA ALA A 136 4.66 8.74 6.62
C ALA A 136 5.11 8.36 8.01
N ARG A 137 4.49 7.34 8.59
CA ARG A 137 4.89 6.72 9.87
C ARG A 137 5.89 5.61 9.63
N THR A 138 5.75 4.92 8.50
CA THR A 138 6.60 3.79 8.13
C THR A 138 7.06 3.92 6.69
N TRP A 139 8.30 3.56 6.46
CA TRP A 139 8.92 3.49 5.15
C TRP A 139 9.28 2.06 4.83
N LEU A 140 8.96 1.61 3.64
CA LEU A 140 9.29 0.31 3.08
C LEU A 140 10.26 0.47 1.92
N LEU A 141 11.13 -0.48 1.74
CA LEU A 141 11.92 -0.68 0.53
C LEU A 141 12.26 -2.15 0.35
N GLU A 142 12.64 -2.49 -0.86
CA GLU A 142 13.09 -3.81 -1.21
C GLU A 142 14.44 -3.70 -1.91
N VAL A 143 15.38 -4.54 -1.53
CA VAL A 143 16.76 -4.50 -2.05
C VAL A 143 17.30 -5.91 -2.27
N ASN A 144 18.00 -6.13 -3.39
CA ASN A 144 18.66 -7.39 -3.64
C ASN A 144 19.73 -7.65 -2.58
N ILE A 145 19.74 -8.85 -1.99
CA ILE A 145 20.65 -9.23 -0.90
C ILE A 145 22.12 -9.20 -1.31
N ASN A 146 22.40 -9.32 -2.60
CA ASN A 146 23.78 -9.29 -3.12
C ASN A 146 24.33 -7.86 -3.27
N HIS A 147 23.49 -6.84 -3.19
CA HIS A 147 23.89 -5.44 -3.31
C HIS A 147 24.33 -4.84 -1.97
N LYS A 148 25.56 -5.20 -1.54
CA LYS A 148 26.14 -4.79 -0.24
C LYS A 148 26.17 -3.27 -0.04
N SER A 149 26.42 -2.48 -1.08
CA SER A 149 26.46 -1.01 -1.01
C SER A 149 25.09 -0.41 -0.70
N SER A 150 24.03 -0.90 -1.36
CA SER A 150 22.67 -0.48 -1.14
C SER A 150 22.15 -0.90 0.24
N LEU A 151 22.45 -2.13 0.67
CA LEU A 151 22.14 -2.60 2.02
C LEU A 151 22.80 -1.74 3.10
N ALA A 152 24.07 -1.35 2.89
CA ALA A 152 24.78 -0.47 3.82
C ALA A 152 24.14 0.92 3.88
N LEU A 153 23.76 1.51 2.72
CA LEU A 153 23.06 2.79 2.66
C LEU A 153 21.75 2.75 3.46
N TYR A 154 20.94 1.73 3.24
CA TYR A 154 19.63 1.64 3.91
C TYR A 154 19.75 1.37 5.41
N ARG A 155 20.69 0.48 5.83
CA ARG A 155 20.97 0.23 7.25
C ARG A 155 21.46 1.48 7.97
N GLN A 156 22.35 2.27 7.36
CA GLN A 156 22.82 3.55 7.90
C GLN A 156 21.68 4.55 8.07
N ASN A 157 20.66 4.49 7.23
CA ASN A 157 19.47 5.31 7.34
C ASN A 157 18.37 4.69 8.20
N GLY A 158 18.69 3.67 9.02
CA GLY A 158 17.80 3.11 10.04
C GLY A 158 16.76 2.13 9.53
N PHE A 159 16.89 1.61 8.31
CA PHE A 159 16.06 0.51 7.84
C PHE A 159 16.49 -0.82 8.46
N GLN A 160 15.51 -1.61 8.86
CA GLN A 160 15.71 -2.92 9.46
C GLN A 160 15.06 -4.00 8.58
N PRO A 161 15.62 -5.22 8.52
CA PRO A 161 15.01 -6.35 7.82
C PRO A 161 13.60 -6.62 8.34
N LEU A 162 12.67 -6.89 7.42
CA LEU A 162 11.29 -7.22 7.72
C LEU A 162 10.92 -8.64 7.27
N ALA A 163 11.26 -8.98 6.02
CA ALA A 163 11.04 -10.29 5.41
C ALA A 163 12.02 -10.49 4.25
N GLN A 164 12.29 -11.75 3.91
CA GLN A 164 13.01 -12.11 2.70
C GLN A 164 12.00 -12.45 1.61
N MET A 165 12.25 -11.98 0.39
CA MET A 165 11.40 -12.26 -0.76
C MET A 165 12.20 -13.09 -1.77
N THR A 166 11.58 -14.14 -2.31
CA THR A 166 12.13 -14.95 -3.39
C THR A 166 11.27 -14.75 -4.63
N TYR A 167 11.88 -14.39 -5.74
CA TYR A 167 11.21 -14.27 -7.03
C TYR A 167 11.43 -15.54 -7.84
N TRP A 168 10.33 -16.05 -8.41
CA TRP A 168 10.29 -17.28 -9.16
C TRP A 168 9.81 -17.03 -10.58
N ALA A 169 10.38 -17.79 -11.54
CA ALA A 169 9.86 -17.91 -12.89
C ALA A 169 9.32 -19.32 -13.14
N ILE A 170 8.12 -19.41 -13.62
CA ILE A 170 7.55 -20.64 -14.16
C ILE A 170 7.65 -20.59 -15.67
N GLU A 171 8.43 -21.48 -16.24
CA GLU A 171 8.64 -21.56 -17.70
C GLU A 171 7.32 -21.92 -18.42
N PRO A 172 7.19 -21.52 -19.71
CA PRO A 172 5.97 -21.82 -20.50
C PRO A 172 5.66 -23.31 -20.58
N LYS A 173 6.66 -24.17 -20.75
CA LYS A 173 6.47 -25.63 -20.78
C LYS A 173 5.90 -26.19 -19.48
N LEU A 174 6.27 -25.60 -18.36
CA LEU A 174 5.76 -26.00 -17.04
C LEU A 174 4.33 -25.49 -16.84
N LEU A 175 4.02 -24.27 -17.32
CA LEU A 175 2.65 -23.75 -17.33
C LEU A 175 1.72 -24.62 -18.20
N GLU A 176 2.17 -25.11 -19.33
CA GLU A 176 1.40 -26.03 -20.16
C GLU A 176 1.05 -27.32 -19.41
N LYS A 177 2.02 -27.91 -18.68
CA LYS A 177 1.78 -29.11 -17.85
C LYS A 177 0.79 -28.82 -16.72
N LEU A 178 0.90 -27.66 -16.05
CA LEU A 178 -0.02 -27.26 -14.98
C LEU A 178 -1.45 -27.07 -15.50
N ALA A 179 -1.61 -26.56 -16.70
CA ALA A 179 -2.92 -26.27 -17.28
C ALA A 179 -3.69 -27.52 -17.71
N VAL A 180 -3.02 -28.67 -17.90
CA VAL A 180 -3.67 -29.95 -18.16
C VAL A 180 -4.52 -30.42 -16.99
N ARG A 181 -4.07 -30.10 -15.78
CA ARG A 181 -4.81 -30.43 -14.57
C ARG A 181 -6.05 -29.56 -14.44
N GLU A 182 -7.19 -30.20 -14.20
CA GLU A 182 -8.43 -29.51 -13.88
C GLU A 182 -8.43 -29.08 -12.41
N PRO A 183 -8.51 -27.76 -12.13
CA PRO A 183 -8.47 -27.28 -10.76
C PRO A 183 -9.80 -27.54 -10.05
N ASP A 184 -9.74 -28.04 -8.82
CA ASP A 184 -10.90 -28.20 -7.95
C ASP A 184 -11.15 -26.92 -7.15
N LEU A 185 -11.85 -25.95 -7.75
CA LEU A 185 -12.16 -24.64 -7.18
C LEU A 185 -13.64 -24.31 -7.31
N PRO A 186 -14.53 -25.03 -6.60
CA PRO A 186 -15.98 -24.92 -6.81
C PRO A 186 -16.54 -23.52 -6.52
N ASN A 187 -15.87 -22.75 -5.65
CA ASN A 187 -16.33 -21.42 -5.22
C ASN A 187 -15.34 -20.31 -5.63
N LEU A 188 -14.75 -20.43 -6.81
CA LEU A 188 -13.91 -19.39 -7.38
C LEU A 188 -14.78 -18.25 -7.93
N LEU A 189 -14.63 -17.06 -7.36
CA LEU A 189 -15.42 -15.87 -7.68
C LEU A 189 -14.53 -14.75 -8.20
N PRO A 190 -14.98 -13.94 -9.17
CA PRO A 190 -14.28 -12.74 -9.59
C PRO A 190 -14.34 -11.68 -8.48
N VAL A 191 -13.28 -10.89 -8.35
CA VAL A 191 -13.19 -9.85 -7.32
C VAL A 191 -14.03 -8.64 -7.65
N SER A 192 -14.81 -8.17 -6.69
CA SER A 192 -15.56 -6.93 -6.74
C SER A 192 -15.25 -6.03 -5.55
N ASN A 193 -15.71 -4.77 -5.57
CA ASN A 193 -15.54 -3.87 -4.42
C ASN A 193 -16.34 -4.34 -3.17
N ALA A 194 -17.37 -5.16 -3.35
CA ALA A 194 -18.13 -5.72 -2.24
C ALA A 194 -17.29 -6.72 -1.42
N ASP A 195 -16.31 -7.35 -2.06
CA ASP A 195 -15.48 -8.39 -1.47
C ASP A 195 -14.26 -7.84 -0.71
N ALA A 196 -14.09 -6.50 -0.67
CA ALA A 196 -12.94 -5.85 -0.05
C ALA A 196 -12.71 -6.26 1.41
N GLN A 197 -13.79 -6.49 2.18
CA GLN A 197 -13.70 -6.95 3.56
C GLN A 197 -13.14 -8.38 3.64
N LEU A 198 -13.56 -9.26 2.74
CA LEU A 198 -13.09 -10.65 2.68
C LEU A 198 -11.60 -10.73 2.30
N LEU A 199 -11.21 -9.92 1.32
CA LEU A 199 -9.81 -9.85 0.87
C LEU A 199 -8.90 -9.24 1.95
N TYR A 200 -9.36 -8.21 2.65
CA TYR A 200 -8.65 -7.64 3.79
C TYR A 200 -8.44 -8.66 4.92
N GLN A 201 -9.46 -9.47 5.22
CA GLN A 201 -9.35 -10.53 6.23
C GLN A 201 -8.34 -11.61 5.82
N LEU A 202 -8.39 -12.04 4.55
CA LEU A 202 -7.43 -13.00 4.01
C LEU A 202 -6.00 -12.47 4.06
N ASP A 203 -5.77 -11.24 3.58
CA ASP A 203 -4.46 -10.59 3.60
C ASP A 203 -3.92 -10.48 5.04
N THR A 204 -4.79 -10.11 5.97
CA THR A 204 -4.44 -10.00 7.39
C THR A 204 -4.09 -11.37 8.02
N ALA A 205 -4.79 -12.44 7.64
CA ALA A 205 -4.57 -13.78 8.16
C ALA A 205 -3.32 -14.43 7.56
N SER A 206 -2.94 -14.07 6.33
CA SER A 206 -1.78 -14.63 5.62
C SER A 206 -0.43 -14.04 6.05
N MET A 207 -0.44 -12.91 6.80
CA MET A 207 0.79 -12.20 7.19
C MET A 207 1.10 -12.32 8.68
N PRO A 208 2.38 -12.42 9.07
CA PRO A 208 2.80 -12.27 10.45
C PRO A 208 2.42 -10.89 11.02
N PRO A 209 2.18 -10.78 12.34
CA PRO A 209 1.77 -9.52 12.97
C PRO A 209 2.71 -8.35 12.73
N ILE A 210 4.01 -8.60 12.65
CA ILE A 210 5.02 -7.57 12.42
C ILE A 210 4.91 -6.99 11.00
N VAL A 211 4.73 -7.83 9.97
CA VAL A 211 4.56 -7.43 8.58
C VAL A 211 3.25 -6.66 8.41
N ARG A 212 2.16 -7.18 8.98
CA ARG A 212 0.85 -6.55 8.98
C ARG A 212 0.87 -5.15 9.59
N LYS A 213 1.56 -4.98 10.73
CA LYS A 213 1.73 -3.67 11.38
C LYS A 213 2.47 -2.67 10.51
N VAL A 214 3.47 -3.13 9.76
CA VAL A 214 4.27 -2.29 8.87
C VAL A 214 3.50 -1.93 7.60
N PHE A 215 2.76 -2.86 7.02
CA PHE A 215 1.95 -2.61 5.83
C PHE A 215 0.76 -1.70 6.12
N ASP A 216 0.20 -1.78 7.32
CA ASP A 216 -0.91 -0.94 7.81
C ASP A 216 -2.03 -0.79 6.77
N ARG A 217 -2.44 -1.94 6.19
CA ARG A 217 -3.49 -1.98 5.17
C ARG A 217 -4.87 -1.83 5.80
N HIS A 218 -5.77 -1.23 5.05
CA HIS A 218 -7.17 -1.04 5.39
C HIS A 218 -8.08 -1.62 4.31
N ILE A 219 -9.36 -1.78 4.61
CA ILE A 219 -10.36 -2.28 3.66
C ILE A 219 -10.37 -1.44 2.37
N GLN A 220 -10.11 -0.13 2.49
CA GLN A 220 -10.07 0.79 1.35
C GLN A 220 -8.93 0.48 0.36
N ASP A 221 -7.87 -0.22 0.79
CA ASP A 221 -6.77 -0.63 -0.09
C ASP A 221 -7.20 -1.73 -1.08
N PHE A 222 -8.29 -2.45 -0.76
CA PHE A 222 -8.89 -3.48 -1.59
C PHE A 222 -10.08 -2.97 -2.41
N GLN A 223 -10.42 -1.69 -2.30
CA GLN A 223 -11.46 -1.03 -3.07
C GLN A 223 -10.85 -0.22 -4.21
N THR A 224 -11.50 -0.26 -5.36
CA THR A 224 -11.09 0.53 -6.51
C THR A 224 -12.15 1.59 -6.80
N SER A 225 -11.78 2.87 -6.73
CA SER A 225 -12.69 3.96 -7.12
C SER A 225 -13.02 3.89 -8.61
N MET A 226 -14.17 4.42 -9.02
CA MET A 226 -14.59 4.43 -10.44
C MET A 226 -13.57 5.18 -11.32
N SER A 227 -13.06 6.32 -10.86
CA SER A 227 -12.03 7.06 -11.58
C SER A 227 -10.75 6.24 -11.77
N ARG A 228 -10.33 5.49 -10.74
CA ARG A 228 -9.17 4.61 -10.83
C ARG A 228 -9.41 3.46 -11.81
N LYS A 229 -10.59 2.84 -11.81
CA LYS A 229 -10.94 1.78 -12.78
C LYS A 229 -10.81 2.27 -14.23
N ILE A 230 -11.30 3.48 -14.53
CA ILE A 230 -11.22 4.05 -15.88
C ILE A 230 -9.76 4.28 -16.28
N ILE A 231 -8.96 4.87 -15.40
CA ILE A 231 -7.55 5.15 -15.68
C ILE A 231 -6.75 3.83 -15.80
N ASP A 232 -6.96 2.88 -14.89
CA ASP A 232 -6.32 1.57 -14.94
C ASP A 232 -6.70 0.82 -16.23
N SER A 233 -7.96 0.88 -16.66
CA SER A 233 -8.41 0.30 -17.93
C SER A 233 -7.75 0.95 -19.15
N LEU A 234 -7.61 2.28 -19.15
CA LEU A 234 -6.89 3.00 -20.21
C LEU A 234 -5.40 2.62 -20.23
N TRP A 235 -4.76 2.53 -19.06
CA TRP A 235 -3.38 2.09 -18.95
C TRP A 235 -3.17 0.65 -19.40
N GLN A 236 -4.09 -0.25 -19.05
CA GLN A 236 -4.07 -1.65 -19.50
C GLN A 236 -4.19 -1.71 -21.02
N TRP A 237 -5.10 -0.95 -21.61
CA TRP A 237 -5.24 -0.87 -23.07
C TRP A 237 -3.98 -0.36 -23.76
N LEU A 238 -3.39 0.75 -23.26
CA LEU A 238 -2.17 1.34 -23.79
C LEU A 238 -0.94 0.44 -23.68
N ASN A 239 -0.86 -0.36 -22.62
CA ASN A 239 0.25 -1.26 -22.37
C ASN A 239 0.01 -2.68 -22.85
N HIS A 240 -1.11 -2.95 -23.56
CA HIS A 240 -1.50 -4.28 -23.99
C HIS A 240 -1.50 -5.31 -22.84
N THR A 241 -1.92 -4.90 -21.65
CA THR A 241 -1.99 -5.77 -20.49
C THR A 241 -3.43 -6.07 -20.09
N GLU A 242 -3.63 -7.23 -19.48
CA GLU A 242 -4.91 -7.64 -18.91
C GLU A 242 -4.70 -8.05 -17.46
N VAL A 243 -5.57 -7.59 -16.57
CA VAL A 243 -5.51 -7.93 -15.14
C VAL A 243 -6.75 -8.72 -14.77
N ILE A 244 -6.55 -9.95 -14.29
CA ILE A 244 -7.60 -10.85 -13.83
C ILE A 244 -7.38 -11.11 -12.36
N SER A 245 -8.43 -10.96 -11.55
CA SER A 245 -8.38 -11.22 -10.11
C SER A 245 -9.56 -12.08 -9.71
N ALA A 246 -9.30 -13.13 -8.93
CA ALA A 246 -10.33 -13.99 -8.39
C ALA A 246 -9.95 -14.48 -7.00
N TYR A 247 -10.94 -14.91 -6.23
CA TYR A 247 -10.75 -15.46 -4.89
C TYR A 247 -11.63 -16.70 -4.69
N VAL A 248 -11.16 -17.59 -3.82
CA VAL A 248 -11.89 -18.79 -3.40
C VAL A 248 -12.66 -18.47 -2.13
N PHE A 249 -13.96 -18.65 -2.17
CA PHE A 249 -14.86 -18.39 -1.05
C PHE A 249 -15.19 -19.69 -0.31
N GLU A 250 -15.03 -19.70 1.01
CA GLU A 250 -15.41 -20.80 1.89
C GLU A 250 -16.81 -20.53 2.50
N PRO A 251 -17.86 -21.21 2.03
CA PRO A 251 -19.23 -20.91 2.44
C PRO A 251 -19.52 -21.17 3.93
N GLN A 252 -18.89 -22.19 4.50
CA GLN A 252 -19.15 -22.56 5.90
C GLN A 252 -18.65 -21.51 6.87
N ARG A 253 -17.48 -20.93 6.58
CA ARG A 253 -16.85 -19.89 7.42
C ARG A 253 -17.15 -18.49 6.93
N LYS A 254 -17.73 -18.33 5.73
CA LYS A 254 -18.01 -17.06 5.06
C LYS A 254 -16.77 -16.17 4.93
N VAL A 255 -15.62 -16.76 4.58
CA VAL A 255 -14.35 -16.09 4.40
C VAL A 255 -13.72 -16.39 3.04
N ALA A 256 -12.85 -15.51 2.56
CA ALA A 256 -11.96 -15.81 1.46
C ALA A 256 -10.78 -16.65 1.99
N VAL A 257 -10.42 -17.72 1.30
CA VAL A 257 -9.34 -18.64 1.71
C VAL A 257 -8.17 -18.68 0.73
N GLY A 258 -8.37 -18.21 -0.49
CA GLY A 258 -7.35 -18.07 -1.51
C GLY A 258 -7.68 -16.90 -2.42
N TYR A 259 -6.67 -16.20 -2.90
CA TYR A 259 -6.79 -15.08 -3.82
C TYR A 259 -5.62 -15.10 -4.79
N PHE A 260 -5.89 -14.76 -6.05
CA PHE A 260 -4.84 -14.44 -6.99
C PHE A 260 -5.17 -13.20 -7.80
N ARG A 261 -4.10 -12.51 -8.20
CA ARG A 261 -4.14 -11.43 -9.18
C ARG A 261 -3.13 -11.74 -10.26
N LEU A 262 -3.62 -11.89 -11.47
CA LEU A 262 -2.84 -12.26 -12.64
C LEU A 262 -2.76 -11.05 -13.58
N ARG A 263 -1.56 -10.65 -13.94
CA ARG A 263 -1.28 -9.63 -14.95
C ARG A 263 -0.69 -10.31 -16.17
N LEU A 264 -1.39 -10.22 -17.26
CA LEU A 264 -1.06 -10.86 -18.53
C LEU A 264 -0.63 -9.82 -19.56
N CYS A 265 0.38 -10.13 -20.35
CA CYS A 265 0.84 -9.31 -21.46
C CYS A 265 0.31 -9.88 -22.77
N ARG A 266 -0.53 -9.12 -23.48
CA ARG A 266 -1.19 -9.57 -24.72
C ARG A 266 -0.27 -9.57 -25.94
N ASP A 267 0.76 -8.71 -25.92
CA ASP A 267 1.68 -8.52 -27.05
C ASP A 267 2.89 -9.48 -27.03
N GLY A 268 3.03 -10.30 -26.00
CA GLY A 268 4.14 -11.24 -25.93
C GLY A 268 5.51 -10.63 -25.57
N ASN A 269 5.59 -9.33 -25.37
CA ASN A 269 6.86 -8.63 -25.18
C ASN A 269 7.36 -8.61 -23.74
N ARG A 270 6.53 -8.98 -22.77
CA ARG A 270 6.85 -8.95 -21.34
C ARG A 270 6.36 -10.23 -20.67
N THR A 271 7.04 -10.63 -19.61
CA THR A 271 6.66 -11.76 -18.78
C THR A 271 5.34 -11.48 -18.07
N ASN A 272 4.54 -12.52 -17.92
CA ASN A 272 3.34 -12.48 -17.09
C ASN A 272 3.72 -12.42 -15.61
N SER A 273 2.86 -11.86 -14.77
CA SER A 273 3.09 -11.88 -13.32
C SER A 273 1.83 -12.25 -12.56
N ALA A 274 2.00 -12.98 -11.47
CA ALA A 274 0.91 -13.32 -10.57
C ALA A 274 1.27 -13.00 -9.11
N GLU A 275 0.29 -12.52 -8.39
CA GLU A 275 0.28 -12.40 -6.94
C GLU A 275 -0.65 -13.49 -6.40
N LEU A 276 -0.20 -14.23 -5.40
CA LEU A 276 -0.95 -15.33 -4.81
C LEU A 276 -0.98 -15.16 -3.30
N THR A 277 -2.16 -15.22 -2.72
CA THR A 277 -2.36 -15.14 -1.27
C THR A 277 -3.27 -16.27 -0.85
N VAL A 278 -2.79 -17.14 0.04
CA VAL A 278 -3.55 -18.28 0.55
C VAL A 278 -3.56 -18.22 2.06
N HIS A 279 -4.71 -18.52 2.65
CA HIS A 279 -4.84 -18.62 4.09
C HIS A 279 -3.99 -19.78 4.61
N PRO A 280 -3.18 -19.66 5.68
CA PRO A 280 -2.24 -20.68 6.12
C PRO A 280 -2.85 -22.07 6.40
N ALA A 281 -4.13 -22.15 6.75
CA ALA A 281 -4.82 -23.43 6.98
C ALA A 281 -5.30 -24.13 5.68
N TYR A 282 -5.09 -23.53 4.50
CA TYR A 282 -5.61 -24.00 3.21
C TYR A 282 -4.51 -24.19 2.16
N ASN A 283 -3.32 -24.61 2.58
CA ASN A 283 -2.13 -24.74 1.72
C ASN A 283 -2.35 -25.67 0.51
N TYR A 284 -3.30 -26.60 0.58
CA TYR A 284 -3.69 -27.44 -0.54
C TYR A 284 -4.25 -26.68 -1.74
N LEU A 285 -4.57 -25.39 -1.59
CA LEU A 285 -5.05 -24.53 -2.68
C LEU A 285 -3.93 -24.06 -3.62
N TYR A 286 -2.66 -24.12 -3.24
CA TYR A 286 -1.57 -23.67 -4.10
C TYR A 286 -1.56 -24.39 -5.46
N PRO A 287 -1.61 -25.74 -5.54
CA PRO A 287 -1.68 -26.46 -6.82
C PRO A 287 -2.90 -26.06 -7.64
N GLU A 288 -4.05 -25.93 -7.00
CA GLU A 288 -5.33 -25.66 -7.67
C GLU A 288 -5.34 -24.24 -8.29
N LEU A 289 -4.92 -23.25 -7.50
CA LEU A 289 -4.83 -21.85 -7.95
C LEU A 289 -3.79 -21.68 -9.06
N LEU A 290 -2.62 -22.35 -8.97
CA LEU A 290 -1.60 -22.28 -10.01
C LEU A 290 -2.05 -22.98 -11.30
N SER A 291 -2.77 -24.09 -11.21
CA SER A 291 -3.39 -24.75 -12.39
C SER A 291 -4.41 -23.82 -13.05
N GLN A 292 -5.25 -23.15 -12.26
CA GLN A 292 -6.21 -22.18 -12.79
C GLN A 292 -5.51 -20.99 -13.48
N ILE A 293 -4.47 -20.43 -12.85
CA ILE A 293 -3.66 -19.36 -13.43
C ILE A 293 -3.02 -19.79 -14.74
N ALA A 294 -2.46 -21.01 -14.80
CA ALA A 294 -1.86 -21.56 -15.98
C ALA A 294 -2.88 -21.72 -17.13
N ARG A 295 -4.08 -22.22 -16.85
CA ARG A 295 -5.18 -22.32 -17.85
C ARG A 295 -5.61 -20.96 -18.39
N ILE A 296 -5.61 -19.94 -17.55
CA ILE A 296 -5.92 -18.57 -17.99
C ILE A 296 -4.78 -18.04 -18.86
N ALA A 297 -3.53 -18.24 -18.46
CA ALA A 297 -2.35 -17.77 -19.19
C ALA A 297 -2.20 -18.41 -20.58
N GLN A 298 -2.60 -19.66 -20.76
CA GLN A 298 -2.56 -20.36 -22.07
C GLN A 298 -3.40 -19.70 -23.16
N LYS A 299 -4.36 -18.85 -22.81
CA LYS A 299 -5.19 -18.13 -23.80
C LYS A 299 -4.43 -17.01 -24.51
N LEU A 300 -3.23 -16.71 -24.08
CA LEU A 300 -2.37 -15.66 -24.59
C LEU A 300 -1.03 -16.23 -25.08
N PRO A 301 -0.20 -15.43 -25.78
CA PRO A 301 1.11 -15.88 -26.23
C PRO A 301 1.93 -16.52 -25.12
N SER A 302 2.62 -17.61 -25.44
CA SER A 302 3.40 -18.42 -24.50
C SER A 302 4.54 -17.61 -23.89
N GLN A 303 4.47 -17.37 -22.57
CA GLN A 303 5.42 -16.57 -21.81
C GLN A 303 5.62 -17.16 -20.42
N SER A 304 6.77 -16.85 -19.80
CA SER A 304 7.02 -17.19 -18.41
C SER A 304 6.10 -16.42 -17.47
N LEU A 305 5.76 -17.05 -16.34
CA LEU A 305 4.99 -16.45 -15.27
C LEU A 305 5.89 -16.18 -14.06
N ASN A 306 5.98 -14.93 -13.65
CA ASN A 306 6.74 -14.51 -12.48
C ASN A 306 5.83 -14.44 -11.23
N LEU A 307 6.35 -14.97 -10.12
CA LEU A 307 5.70 -14.95 -8.81
C LEU A 307 6.71 -14.51 -7.75
N ALA A 308 6.23 -13.93 -6.67
CA ALA A 308 7.04 -13.65 -5.50
C ALA A 308 6.50 -14.40 -4.29
N THR A 309 7.40 -14.96 -3.47
CA THR A 309 7.09 -15.57 -2.18
C THR A 309 7.83 -14.83 -1.08
N ALA A 310 7.25 -14.79 0.11
CA ALA A 310 7.91 -14.28 1.29
C ALA A 310 8.36 -15.46 2.18
N ASP A 311 9.41 -15.27 2.97
CA ASP A 311 9.95 -16.29 3.90
C ASP A 311 8.93 -16.82 4.90
N TYR A 312 7.88 -16.08 5.20
CA TYR A 312 6.76 -16.54 6.02
C TYR A 312 5.70 -17.34 5.25
N GLN A 313 5.89 -17.56 3.96
CA GLN A 313 5.03 -18.37 3.07
C GLN A 313 5.81 -19.65 2.64
N ALA A 314 6.37 -20.34 3.60
CA ALA A 314 7.27 -21.47 3.36
C ALA A 314 6.65 -22.57 2.49
N GLU A 315 5.36 -22.85 2.65
CA GLU A 315 4.65 -23.88 1.89
C GLU A 315 4.50 -23.50 0.41
N GLN A 316 4.30 -22.20 0.12
CA GLN A 316 4.29 -21.72 -1.25
C GLN A 316 5.68 -21.84 -1.90
N GLU A 317 6.73 -21.50 -1.17
CA GLU A 317 8.11 -21.62 -1.62
C GLU A 317 8.48 -23.07 -1.90
N GLU A 318 8.15 -23.97 -0.97
CA GLU A 318 8.38 -25.40 -1.11
C GLU A 318 7.62 -25.98 -2.33
N TYR A 319 6.36 -25.61 -2.50
CA TYR A 319 5.57 -26.07 -3.64
C TYR A 319 6.17 -25.60 -4.98
N LEU A 320 6.59 -24.34 -5.11
CA LEU A 320 7.24 -23.82 -6.31
C LEU A 320 8.58 -24.52 -6.60
N ALA A 321 9.37 -24.82 -5.56
CA ALA A 321 10.60 -25.57 -5.70
C ALA A 321 10.35 -27.01 -6.17
N GLN A 322 9.35 -27.72 -5.61
CA GLN A 322 8.95 -29.07 -6.02
C GLN A 322 8.42 -29.10 -7.45
N LEU A 323 7.72 -28.05 -7.85
CA LEU A 323 7.20 -27.88 -9.20
C LEU A 323 8.34 -27.73 -10.25
N GLY A 324 9.53 -27.33 -9.82
CA GLY A 324 10.67 -27.03 -10.69
C GLY A 324 10.65 -25.61 -11.26
N ALA A 325 10.02 -24.67 -10.56
CA ALA A 325 10.12 -23.27 -10.91
C ALA A 325 11.56 -22.75 -10.67
N GLU A 326 12.02 -21.85 -11.52
CA GLU A 326 13.35 -21.25 -11.42
C GLU A 326 13.36 -20.09 -10.42
N ARG A 327 14.35 -20.06 -9.54
CA ARG A 327 14.60 -18.90 -8.64
C ARG A 327 15.37 -17.83 -9.44
N ILE A 328 14.74 -16.66 -9.63
CA ILE A 328 15.33 -15.53 -10.36
C ILE A 328 16.18 -14.67 -9.44
N GLU A 329 15.63 -14.31 -8.27
CA GLU A 329 16.21 -13.30 -7.42
C GLU A 329 15.78 -13.48 -5.96
N HIS A 330 16.71 -13.10 -5.04
CA HIS A 330 16.42 -12.96 -3.62
C HIS A 330 16.59 -11.51 -3.20
N THR A 331 15.57 -11.00 -2.56
CA THR A 331 15.56 -9.62 -2.05
C THR A 331 15.24 -9.58 -0.57
N LEU A 332 15.60 -8.47 0.05
CA LEU A 332 15.30 -8.18 1.45
C LEU A 332 14.32 -7.04 1.49
N LEU A 333 13.12 -7.31 1.99
CA LEU A 333 12.16 -6.29 2.35
C LEU A 333 12.58 -5.66 3.66
N MET A 334 12.76 -4.35 3.66
CA MET A 334 13.21 -3.60 4.84
C MET A 334 12.20 -2.53 5.21
N SER A 335 12.12 -2.24 6.50
CA SER A 335 11.22 -1.21 7.01
C SER A 335 11.94 -0.25 7.95
N ARG A 336 11.44 0.97 8.01
CA ARG A 336 11.85 1.99 8.97
C ARG A 336 10.63 2.72 9.52
N SER A 337 10.46 2.76 10.82
CA SER A 337 9.48 3.62 11.47
C SER A 337 10.07 5.01 11.73
N VAL A 338 9.33 6.04 11.40
CA VAL A 338 9.73 7.44 11.62
C VAL A 338 8.75 8.05 12.62
N TRP A 339 9.28 8.37 13.80
CA TRP A 339 8.53 9.12 14.81
C TRP A 339 8.76 10.60 14.56
N HIS A 340 7.80 11.27 13.93
CA HIS A 340 7.79 12.72 13.95
C HIS A 340 7.37 13.15 15.35
N LYS A 341 8.28 13.76 16.11
CA LYS A 341 7.85 14.59 17.25
C LYS A 341 6.92 15.63 16.64
N LEU A 342 5.63 15.52 16.90
CA LEU A 342 4.74 16.64 16.72
C LEU A 342 5.42 17.78 17.47
N ARG A 343 5.91 18.79 16.75
CA ARG A 343 6.22 20.06 17.38
C ARG A 343 4.92 20.42 18.08
N GLU A 344 4.91 20.30 19.38
CA GLU A 344 3.88 20.95 20.18
C GLU A 344 3.85 22.36 19.63
N THR A 345 2.80 22.68 18.89
CA THR A 345 2.45 24.07 18.65
C THR A 345 2.56 24.66 20.02
N LYS A 346 3.51 25.61 20.20
CA LYS A 346 3.65 26.36 21.45
C LYS A 346 2.23 26.55 21.93
N SER A 347 1.89 25.84 23.00
CA SER A 347 0.64 26.10 23.71
C SER A 347 0.62 27.60 23.84
N VAL A 348 -0.36 28.25 23.24
CA VAL A 348 -0.67 29.63 23.59
C VAL A 348 -0.68 29.57 25.09
N THR A 349 0.34 30.04 25.73
CA THR A 349 0.37 30.28 27.16
C THR A 349 -0.78 31.27 27.35
N PHE A 350 -1.97 30.74 27.60
CA PHE A 350 -2.99 31.48 28.28
C PHE A 350 -2.30 31.85 29.61
N GLU A 351 -1.86 33.08 29.69
CA GLU A 351 -1.40 33.59 30.98
C GLU A 351 -2.58 33.36 31.93
N LEU A 352 -2.33 32.58 32.98
CA LEU A 352 -3.33 32.30 34.02
C LEU A 352 -3.91 33.62 34.60
N SER A 353 -3.25 34.74 34.40
CA SER A 353 -3.70 36.09 34.71
C SER A 353 -4.96 36.49 33.93
N ASP A 354 -5.13 36.10 32.66
CA ASP A 354 -6.33 36.46 31.87
C ASP A 354 -7.57 35.63 32.25
N VAL A 355 -7.35 34.41 32.73
CA VAL A 355 -8.45 33.56 33.23
C VAL A 355 -8.92 33.96 34.62
N LEU A 356 -7.99 34.51 35.43
CA LEU A 356 -8.30 34.93 36.79
C LEU A 356 -9.00 36.31 36.89
N GLN A 357 -8.91 37.16 35.87
CA GLN A 357 -9.63 38.45 35.85
C GLN A 357 -11.11 38.29 35.54
N GLY A 358 -11.57 37.13 35.02
CA GLY A 358 -13.00 36.84 34.79
C GLY A 358 -13.75 36.18 35.94
N LEU A 359 -13.07 35.75 36.99
CA LEU A 359 -13.66 35.11 38.16
C LEU A 359 -13.74 36.10 39.33
N GLN A 360 -14.82 36.90 39.34
CA GLN A 360 -15.23 37.55 40.58
C GLN A 360 -15.62 36.48 41.63
N PRO A 361 -15.11 36.57 42.88
CA PRO A 361 -15.46 35.59 43.90
C PRO A 361 -16.91 35.78 44.32
N ALA A 362 -17.79 34.88 43.86
CA ALA A 362 -19.11 34.74 44.44
C ALA A 362 -18.89 34.21 45.87
N ARG A 363 -19.16 35.09 46.84
CA ARG A 363 -19.23 34.74 48.27
C ARG A 363 -20.45 33.84 48.49
N THR A 364 -20.27 32.52 48.47
CA THR A 364 -21.22 31.58 49.09
C THR A 364 -20.44 30.60 49.95
N PRO A 365 -20.81 30.47 51.24
CA PRO A 365 -20.10 29.56 52.14
C PRO A 365 -20.40 28.11 51.82
N ILE A 366 -19.37 27.31 51.85
CA ILE A 366 -19.41 25.85 51.69
C ILE A 366 -19.99 25.26 53.00
N PRO A 367 -21.13 24.56 53.03
CA PRO A 367 -21.51 23.80 54.21
C PRO A 367 -20.77 22.46 54.22
N SER A 368 -19.86 22.34 55.16
CA SER A 368 -19.32 21.06 55.55
C SER A 368 -20.28 20.36 56.50
N ARG A 369 -20.99 19.32 56.01
CA ARG A 369 -21.40 18.17 56.80
C ARG A 369 -22.14 17.13 55.95
N ILE A 370 -21.56 16.00 55.79
CA ILE A 370 -22.19 14.76 55.38
C ILE A 370 -22.92 14.22 56.60
N SER A 371 -24.24 14.11 56.54
CA SER A 371 -24.99 13.26 57.46
C SER A 371 -25.97 12.39 56.69
N TRP A 372 -25.82 11.11 56.88
CA TRP A 372 -26.73 10.07 56.47
C TRP A 372 -27.99 10.11 57.33
N SER A 373 -29.18 10.25 56.76
CA SER A 373 -30.38 9.66 57.33
C SER A 373 -31.55 9.65 56.33
N GLN A 374 -32.01 8.47 56.04
CA GLN A 374 -33.38 7.95 55.87
C GLN A 374 -34.51 8.92 55.48
N SER A 375 -35.26 8.44 54.44
CA SER A 375 -36.62 8.85 54.08
C SER A 375 -37.61 8.73 55.26
N PRO A 376 -38.80 9.32 55.28
CA PRO A 376 -39.85 9.10 54.29
C PRO A 376 -40.90 10.25 54.04
N SER A 377 -41.55 10.16 52.85
CA SER A 377 -42.98 10.35 52.61
C SER A 377 -43.69 11.73 52.77
N LYS A 378 -44.41 12.03 51.70
CA LYS A 378 -45.75 12.66 51.59
C LYS A 378 -45.90 14.09 51.06
N LYS A 379 -46.59 14.13 49.90
CA LYS A 379 -47.75 14.96 49.51
C LYS A 379 -47.68 16.49 49.54
N HIS A 380 -47.93 17.13 48.41
CA HIS A 380 -49.04 17.99 47.95
C HIS A 380 -48.54 18.84 46.75
N ARG A 381 -49.10 18.75 45.59
CA ARG A 381 -50.30 19.31 44.97
C ARG A 381 -50.17 20.80 44.53
N ALA A 382 -50.45 20.97 43.25
CA ALA A 382 -51.01 22.11 42.52
C ALA A 382 -49.96 23.16 42.02
N LYS A 383 -49.97 23.72 40.81
CA LYS A 383 -51.03 24.00 39.80
C LYS A 383 -50.34 24.50 38.53
N VAL A 384 -50.63 23.94 37.40
CA VAL A 384 -51.23 24.48 36.18
C VAL A 384 -50.58 25.74 35.56
N LYS A 385 -50.08 25.63 34.34
CA LYS A 385 -50.61 26.35 33.17
C LYS A 385 -50.20 25.70 31.86
N LYS A 386 -51.18 25.42 31.08
CA LYS A 386 -51.28 24.97 29.71
C LYS A 386 -50.74 26.03 28.74
N VAL A 387 -50.16 25.62 27.64
CA VAL A 387 -50.61 26.00 26.30
C VAL A 387 -50.33 24.86 25.33
N SER A 388 -51.38 24.45 24.73
CA SER A 388 -51.63 23.45 23.68
C SER A 388 -51.27 23.98 22.29
N ILE A 389 -51.14 23.05 21.36
CA ILE A 389 -51.78 22.95 20.02
C ILE A 389 -50.80 22.13 19.17
N GLY A 390 -51.13 21.03 18.53
CA GLY A 390 -52.29 20.32 18.03
C GLY A 390 -51.73 19.14 17.24
N VAL A 391 -52.13 18.03 17.47
CA VAL A 391 -53.08 17.06 16.93
C VAL A 391 -53.09 16.96 15.39
N SER A 392 -52.75 15.81 14.90
CA SER A 392 -53.67 14.95 14.18
C SER A 392 -53.11 13.53 14.03
N GLN A 393 -53.91 12.71 14.56
CA GLN A 393 -54.10 11.28 14.52
C GLN A 393 -54.57 10.79 13.16
N SER A 394 -54.26 9.54 12.86
CA SER A 394 -55.19 8.44 12.56
C SER A 394 -54.36 7.19 12.31
N SER A 395 -54.28 6.22 13.18
CA SER A 395 -55.19 5.13 13.62
C SER A 395 -55.83 4.39 12.44
N SER A 396 -55.56 3.13 12.31
CA SER A 396 -56.32 1.88 12.61
C SER A 396 -55.78 0.75 11.72
N VAL A 397 -55.33 -0.37 12.25
CA VAL A 397 -55.96 -1.51 12.87
C VAL A 397 -56.56 -2.51 11.85
N VAL A 398 -56.24 -3.79 12.13
CA VAL A 398 -56.95 -5.07 11.85
C VAL A 398 -56.43 -5.89 10.66
N SER A 399 -55.68 -6.94 10.88
CA SER A 399 -56.02 -8.38 11.16
C SER A 399 -56.74 -9.15 10.05
N GLN A 400 -56.24 -10.33 9.84
CA GLN A 400 -56.77 -11.65 9.50
C GLN A 400 -56.33 -12.21 8.16
N GLU A 401 -55.57 -13.28 8.23
CA GLU A 401 -55.92 -14.71 8.10
C GLU A 401 -56.72 -15.05 6.83
N GLU A 402 -56.23 -15.92 5.99
CA GLU A 402 -56.60 -17.31 5.82
C GLU A 402 -56.13 -17.91 4.46
N ARG A 403 -55.51 -19.05 4.59
CA ARG A 403 -55.67 -20.32 3.84
C ARG A 403 -55.50 -20.46 2.32
N VAL A 404 -54.52 -21.29 2.05
CA VAL A 404 -54.59 -22.58 1.34
C VAL A 404 -55.28 -22.60 -0.04
N SER A 405 -54.49 -22.95 -1.07
CA SER A 405 -54.90 -24.05 -1.97
C SER A 405 -53.76 -24.56 -2.85
N VAL A 406 -53.54 -25.81 -2.71
CA VAL A 406 -52.84 -26.81 -3.53
C VAL A 406 -53.47 -26.89 -4.91
N LYS A 407 -52.63 -27.05 -5.98
CA LYS A 407 -52.80 -27.94 -7.14
C LYS A 407 -51.59 -27.88 -8.04
N SER A 408 -50.74 -28.90 -7.97
CA SER A 408 -50.68 -30.07 -8.93
C SER A 408 -50.42 -29.70 -10.37
N SER A 409 -49.24 -30.20 -10.82
CA SER A 409 -48.77 -30.46 -12.20
C SER A 409 -49.83 -31.19 -13.08
N PRO A 410 -49.67 -31.42 -14.42
CA PRO A 410 -48.47 -31.97 -15.03
C PRO A 410 -48.19 -31.61 -16.53
N GLN A 411 -47.00 -32.06 -16.98
CA GLN A 411 -46.61 -32.59 -18.30
C GLN A 411 -46.94 -31.81 -19.60
N LYS A 412 -45.90 -31.36 -20.28
CA LYS A 412 -45.38 -31.99 -21.51
C LYS A 412 -43.95 -31.51 -21.76
#